data_92ababf7b82ad189a525b4e791e73f3a
#
_entry.id   92ababf7b82ad189a525b4e791e73f3a
#
_cell.length_a   1.000
_cell.length_b   1.000
_cell.length_c   1.000
_cell.angle_alpha   90.00
_cell.angle_beta   90.00
_cell.angle_gamma   90.00
#
_symmetry.space_group_name_H-M   'P 1'
#
loop_
_entity.id
_entity.type
_entity.pdbx_description
1 polymer ?
#
loop_
_entity_poly.entity_id
_entity_poly.type
_entity_poly.pdbx_seq_one_letter_code
_entity_poly.pdbx_strand_id
1 'polypeptide(L)'
;MSLRLEHPADHPAVRDLHRRAFGPEHGPVVAALADALRPASALSLVAEDHGEAVGHVMFTPALLDAPRRLVDVQVLSPLAVSPDHQKRGIGSALVRHGLDALAELGAPLVFLEGDPAYYSRLGFTPGAELAFRKPSLRIPDPAFQVYRLPAYEPWMTGTLVYPHTFWQHDCVGLR
;
A
#
# COMPACT_ATOMS: atom_id res chain seq x y z
N MET A 1 -2.12 -20.80 7.89
CA MET A 1 -1.91 -19.36 7.63
C MET A 1 -3.18 -18.60 7.94
N SER A 2 -3.10 -17.51 8.68
CA SER A 2 -4.21 -16.59 8.99
C SER A 2 -3.84 -15.16 8.61
N LEU A 3 -4.87 -14.36 8.29
CA LEU A 3 -4.72 -12.91 8.09
C LEU A 3 -5.41 -12.22 9.27
N ARG A 4 -4.74 -11.24 9.86
CA ARG A 4 -5.26 -10.49 11.00
C ARG A 4 -4.69 -9.08 11.06
N LEU A 5 -5.31 -8.24 11.88
CA LEU A 5 -4.74 -6.93 12.20
C LEU A 5 -3.36 -7.06 12.85
N GLU A 6 -2.46 -6.14 12.51
CA GLU A 6 -1.18 -5.99 13.18
C GLU A 6 -1.39 -5.62 14.65
N HIS A 7 -0.66 -6.26 15.53
CA HIS A 7 -0.65 -5.99 16.96
C HIS A 7 0.69 -5.35 17.37
N PRO A 8 0.77 -4.53 18.42
CA PRO A 8 2.04 -3.96 18.86
C PRO A 8 3.17 -4.97 19.08
N ALA A 9 2.83 -6.18 19.48
CA ALA A 9 3.79 -7.27 19.63
C ALA A 9 4.44 -7.72 18.30
N ASP A 10 3.81 -7.44 17.15
CA ASP A 10 4.32 -7.82 15.83
C ASP A 10 5.38 -6.84 15.31
N HIS A 11 5.48 -5.62 15.84
CA HIS A 11 6.33 -4.58 15.30
C HIS A 11 7.79 -5.01 15.07
N PRO A 12 8.46 -5.72 15.98
CA PRO A 12 9.82 -6.19 15.73
C PRO A 12 9.91 -7.18 14.56
N ALA A 13 8.96 -8.12 14.48
CA ALA A 13 8.90 -9.12 13.42
C ALA A 13 8.59 -8.47 12.06
N VAL A 14 7.68 -7.49 12.04
CA VAL A 14 7.34 -6.73 10.83
C VAL A 14 8.54 -5.91 10.32
N ARG A 15 9.31 -5.27 11.22
CA ARG A 15 10.56 -4.59 10.82
C ARG A 15 11.54 -5.54 10.15
N ASP A 16 11.77 -6.69 10.77
CA ASP A 16 12.67 -7.71 10.23
C ASP A 16 12.17 -8.26 8.88
N LEU A 17 10.86 -8.47 8.77
CA LEU A 17 10.20 -8.89 7.53
C LEU A 17 10.51 -7.91 6.39
N HIS A 18 10.33 -6.60 6.60
CA HIS A 18 10.64 -5.57 5.60
C HIS A 18 12.12 -5.54 5.25
N ARG A 19 13.01 -5.64 6.24
CA ARG A 19 14.45 -5.68 6.00
C ARG A 19 14.85 -6.85 5.11
N ARG A 20 14.31 -8.03 5.35
CA ARG A 20 14.59 -9.22 4.55
C ARG A 20 13.97 -9.16 3.17
N ALA A 21 12.74 -8.68 3.05
CA ALA A 21 12.01 -8.63 1.79
C ALA A 21 12.60 -7.61 0.79
N PHE A 22 13.06 -6.46 1.27
CA PHE A 22 13.60 -5.36 0.45
C PHE A 22 15.12 -5.33 0.37
N GLY A 23 15.79 -6.22 1.09
CA GLY A 23 17.25 -6.36 1.05
C GLY A 23 18.02 -5.28 1.84
N PRO A 24 19.35 -5.36 1.84
CA PRO A 24 20.18 -4.55 2.75
C PRO A 24 20.15 -3.05 2.46
N GLU A 25 19.90 -2.65 1.23
CA GLU A 25 19.88 -1.24 0.82
C GLU A 25 18.53 -0.57 1.15
N HIS A 26 17.43 -1.18 0.72
CA HIS A 26 16.09 -0.60 0.85
C HIS A 26 15.34 -1.07 2.11
N GLY A 27 15.66 -2.23 2.63
CA GLY A 27 14.97 -2.83 3.77
C GLY A 27 14.92 -1.94 5.00
N PRO A 28 16.02 -1.34 5.46
CA PRO A 28 16.01 -0.43 6.59
C PRO A 28 15.13 0.82 6.37
N VAL A 29 15.12 1.35 5.15
CA VAL A 29 14.32 2.53 4.79
C VAL A 29 12.83 2.19 4.81
N VAL A 30 12.44 1.06 4.22
CA VAL A 30 11.04 0.61 4.19
C VAL A 30 10.54 0.23 5.59
N ALA A 31 11.38 -0.39 6.41
CA ALA A 31 11.04 -0.69 7.80
C ALA A 31 10.80 0.59 8.62
N ALA A 32 11.64 1.60 8.44
CA ALA A 32 11.47 2.91 9.07
C ALA A 32 10.20 3.63 8.58
N LEU A 33 9.89 3.54 7.29
CA LEU A 33 8.65 4.07 6.73
C LEU A 33 7.42 3.41 7.38
N ALA A 34 7.39 2.08 7.49
CA ALA A 34 6.29 1.36 8.12
C ALA A 34 6.07 1.81 9.57
N ASP A 35 7.15 1.95 10.35
CA ASP A 35 7.08 2.46 11.72
C ASP A 35 6.50 3.88 11.78
N ALA A 36 6.93 4.75 10.87
CA ALA A 36 6.48 6.14 10.83
C ALA A 36 5.02 6.30 10.36
N LEU A 37 4.55 5.44 9.46
CA LEU A 37 3.18 5.44 8.98
C LEU A 37 2.18 4.83 9.96
N ARG A 38 2.62 3.92 10.82
CA ARG A 38 1.75 3.12 11.70
C ARG A 38 0.76 3.95 12.52
N PRO A 39 1.13 5.07 13.15
CA PRO A 39 0.17 5.87 13.92
C PRO A 39 -0.96 6.48 13.08
N ALA A 40 -0.73 6.70 11.79
CA ALA A 40 -1.70 7.29 10.86
C ALA A 40 -2.36 6.28 9.93
N SER A 41 -1.93 5.00 9.94
CA SER A 41 -2.49 3.98 9.06
C SER A 41 -3.96 3.72 9.35
N ALA A 42 -4.75 3.58 8.29
CA ALA A 42 -6.15 3.15 8.41
C ALA A 42 -6.26 1.65 8.67
N LEU A 43 -5.33 0.88 8.10
CA LEU A 43 -5.33 -0.57 8.18
C LEU A 43 -3.89 -1.09 8.08
N SER A 44 -3.52 -1.95 9.01
CA SER A 44 -2.26 -2.69 8.98
C SER A 44 -2.55 -4.17 9.24
N LEU A 45 -2.15 -5.04 8.31
CA LEU A 45 -2.47 -6.46 8.30
C LEU A 45 -1.21 -7.32 8.30
N VAL A 46 -1.25 -8.39 9.07
CA VAL A 46 -0.21 -9.41 9.14
C VAL A 46 -0.76 -10.74 8.61
N ALA A 47 0.02 -11.40 7.79
CA ALA A 47 -0.15 -12.82 7.49
C ALA A 47 0.71 -13.62 8.46
N GLU A 48 0.08 -14.48 9.21
CA GLU A 48 0.73 -15.34 10.21
C GLU A 48 0.71 -16.81 9.75
N ASP A 49 1.85 -17.47 9.83
CA ASP A 49 1.97 -18.90 9.59
C ASP A 49 2.75 -19.55 10.73
N HIS A 50 2.16 -20.55 11.37
CA HIS A 50 2.74 -21.23 12.55
C HIS A 50 3.24 -20.29 13.66
N GLY A 51 2.54 -19.18 13.91
CA GLY A 51 2.88 -18.20 14.93
C GLY A 51 3.94 -17.17 14.51
N GLU A 52 4.38 -17.20 13.26
CA GLU A 52 5.36 -16.25 12.71
C GLU A 52 4.70 -15.28 11.72
N ALA A 53 5.09 -14.00 11.76
CA ALA A 53 4.68 -13.01 10.78
C ALA A 53 5.45 -13.25 9.47
N VAL A 54 4.75 -13.73 8.45
CA VAL A 54 5.33 -14.06 7.14
C VAL A 54 4.96 -13.09 6.03
N GLY A 55 4.03 -12.18 6.29
CA GLY A 55 3.64 -11.11 5.37
C GLY A 55 3.04 -9.92 6.12
N HIS A 56 3.13 -8.75 5.53
CA HIS A 56 2.60 -7.51 6.07
C HIS A 56 2.18 -6.56 4.95
N VAL A 57 1.06 -5.86 5.13
CA VAL A 57 0.61 -4.77 4.27
C VAL A 57 0.03 -3.64 5.10
N MET A 58 0.26 -2.41 4.66
CA MET A 58 -0.30 -1.23 5.30
C MET A 58 -1.04 -0.37 4.28
N PHE A 59 -2.14 0.22 4.73
CA PHE A 59 -2.92 1.21 3.99
C PHE A 59 -2.98 2.49 4.81
N THR A 60 -2.58 3.59 4.19
CA THR A 60 -2.48 4.89 4.86
C THR A 60 -3.36 5.92 4.17
N PRO A 61 -4.11 6.74 4.93
CA PRO A 61 -4.90 7.83 4.37
C PRO A 61 -4.04 8.82 3.58
N ALA A 62 -4.56 9.23 2.43
CA ALA A 62 -4.01 10.26 1.56
C ALA A 62 -5.16 11.10 1.02
N LEU A 63 -4.85 12.14 0.26
CA LEU A 63 -5.84 13.02 -0.35
C LEU A 63 -5.77 12.93 -1.86
N LEU A 64 -6.94 12.95 -2.50
CA LEU A 64 -7.08 13.23 -3.91
C LEU A 64 -7.58 14.66 -4.06
N ASP A 65 -6.79 15.49 -4.72
CA ASP A 65 -7.18 16.84 -5.12
C ASP A 65 -8.06 16.76 -6.37
N ALA A 66 -9.37 16.61 -6.14
CA ALA A 66 -10.38 16.45 -7.18
C ALA A 66 -11.07 17.79 -7.47
N PRO A 67 -11.67 17.98 -8.68
CA PRO A 67 -12.24 19.26 -9.08
C PRO A 67 -13.35 19.78 -8.16
N ARG A 68 -14.12 18.92 -7.54
CA ARG A 68 -15.25 19.33 -6.68
C ARG A 68 -14.83 19.58 -5.23
N ARG A 69 -13.92 18.77 -4.71
CA ARG A 69 -13.43 18.84 -3.33
C ARG A 69 -12.27 17.84 -3.14
N LEU A 70 -11.56 17.96 -2.02
CA LEU A 70 -10.65 16.92 -1.58
C LEU A 70 -11.42 15.63 -1.27
N VAL A 71 -10.87 14.51 -1.65
CA VAL A 71 -11.41 13.17 -1.38
C VAL A 71 -10.42 12.39 -0.54
N ASP A 72 -10.89 11.83 0.57
CA ASP A 72 -10.09 10.90 1.36
C ASP A 72 -9.93 9.58 0.59
N VAL A 73 -8.69 9.19 0.39
CA VAL A 73 -8.30 7.97 -0.32
C VAL A 73 -7.25 7.20 0.48
N GLN A 74 -6.84 6.05 0.00
CA GLN A 74 -5.83 5.23 0.66
C GLN A 74 -4.62 5.00 -0.25
N VAL A 75 -3.45 4.87 0.35
CA VAL A 75 -2.22 4.42 -0.32
C VAL A 75 -1.82 3.08 0.29
N LEU A 76 -1.66 2.07 -0.57
CA LEU A 76 -1.11 0.78 -0.21
C LEU A 76 0.42 0.88 -0.24
N SER A 77 1.03 0.91 0.92
CA SER A 77 2.47 0.90 1.10
C SER A 77 2.81 0.84 2.60
N PRO A 78 3.81 0.03 2.99
CA PRO A 78 4.50 -0.99 2.20
C PRO A 78 3.76 -2.33 2.17
N LEU A 79 4.15 -3.21 1.24
CA LEU A 79 3.77 -4.62 1.19
C LEU A 79 5.05 -5.47 1.22
N ALA A 80 5.13 -6.43 2.12
CA ALA A 80 6.23 -7.38 2.19
C ALA A 80 5.74 -8.81 2.43
N VAL A 81 6.44 -9.78 1.85
CA VAL A 81 6.31 -11.20 2.16
C VAL A 81 7.71 -11.76 2.38
N SER A 82 7.89 -12.55 3.44
CA SER A 82 9.15 -13.23 3.74
C SER A 82 9.67 -13.97 2.49
N PRO A 83 10.96 -13.83 2.15
CA PRO A 83 11.54 -14.49 0.97
C PRO A 83 11.19 -15.97 0.85
N ASP A 84 11.22 -16.70 1.96
CA ASP A 84 10.93 -18.15 2.01
C ASP A 84 9.43 -18.47 1.80
N HIS A 85 8.56 -17.47 1.86
CA HIS A 85 7.11 -17.59 1.73
C HIS A 85 6.55 -16.90 0.48
N GLN A 86 7.41 -16.28 -0.34
CA GLN A 86 7.00 -15.64 -1.59
C GLN A 86 6.46 -16.68 -2.60
N LYS A 87 5.71 -16.16 -3.60
CA LYS A 87 5.09 -16.97 -4.68
C LYS A 87 4.06 -18.01 -4.21
N ARG A 88 3.58 -17.90 -2.96
CA ARG A 88 2.53 -18.75 -2.38
C ARG A 88 1.17 -18.03 -2.27
N GLY A 89 1.02 -16.86 -2.89
CA GLY A 89 -0.22 -16.08 -2.88
C GLY A 89 -0.46 -15.23 -1.63
N ILE A 90 0.48 -15.17 -0.68
CA ILE A 90 0.31 -14.45 0.59
C ILE A 90 0.12 -12.95 0.36
N GLY A 91 0.97 -12.32 -0.48
CA GLY A 91 0.83 -10.91 -0.81
C GLY A 91 -0.51 -10.58 -1.45
N SER A 92 -0.96 -11.42 -2.38
CA SER A 92 -2.27 -11.26 -3.03
C SER A 92 -3.44 -11.40 -2.05
N ALA A 93 -3.33 -12.33 -1.09
CA ALA A 93 -4.34 -12.52 -0.05
C ALA A 93 -4.41 -11.31 0.89
N LEU A 94 -3.26 -10.76 1.31
CA LEU A 94 -3.17 -9.55 2.11
C LEU A 94 -3.81 -8.35 1.41
N VAL A 95 -3.49 -8.14 0.13
CA VAL A 95 -4.04 -7.03 -0.65
C VAL A 95 -5.55 -7.16 -0.78
N ARG A 96 -6.07 -8.33 -1.17
CA ARG A 96 -7.53 -8.55 -1.30
C ARG A 96 -8.25 -8.34 0.03
N HIS A 97 -7.74 -8.91 1.10
CA HIS A 97 -8.33 -8.74 2.44
C HIS A 97 -8.36 -7.25 2.85
N GLY A 98 -7.30 -6.51 2.57
CA GLY A 98 -7.25 -5.07 2.82
C GLY A 98 -8.24 -4.28 1.98
N LEU A 99 -8.37 -4.60 0.67
CA LEU A 99 -9.35 -3.95 -0.20
C LEU A 99 -10.79 -4.20 0.24
N ASP A 100 -11.12 -5.43 0.67
CA ASP A 100 -12.44 -5.76 1.20
C ASP A 100 -12.75 -4.96 2.47
N ALA A 101 -11.81 -4.92 3.41
CA ALA A 101 -11.95 -4.14 4.65
C ALA A 101 -12.11 -2.64 4.38
N LEU A 102 -11.35 -2.08 3.44
CA LEU A 102 -11.48 -0.67 3.06
C LEU A 102 -12.79 -0.36 2.33
N ALA A 103 -13.32 -1.30 1.56
CA ALA A 103 -14.65 -1.18 0.95
C ALA A 103 -15.74 -1.07 2.03
N GLU A 104 -15.68 -1.90 3.06
CA GLU A 104 -16.59 -1.84 4.22
C GLU A 104 -16.49 -0.50 4.98
N LEU A 105 -15.31 0.10 5.03
CA LEU A 105 -15.08 1.42 5.62
C LEU A 105 -15.52 2.58 4.71
N GLY A 106 -15.97 2.31 3.48
CA GLY A 106 -16.43 3.32 2.54
C GLY A 106 -15.32 4.08 1.81
N ALA A 107 -14.09 3.58 1.81
CA ALA A 107 -13.00 4.18 1.03
C ALA A 107 -13.31 4.04 -0.48
N PRO A 108 -13.13 5.11 -1.28
CA PRO A 108 -13.45 5.04 -2.72
C PRO A 108 -12.31 4.51 -3.58
N LEU A 109 -11.06 4.78 -3.21
CA LEU A 109 -9.89 4.56 -4.05
C LEU A 109 -8.70 4.11 -3.22
N VAL A 110 -7.91 3.20 -3.78
CA VAL A 110 -6.60 2.79 -3.24
C VAL A 110 -5.55 2.98 -4.32
N PHE A 111 -4.52 3.75 -4.04
CA PHE A 111 -3.40 4.03 -4.92
C PHE A 111 -2.14 3.29 -4.46
N LEU A 112 -1.24 3.03 -5.39
CA LEU A 112 0.10 2.50 -5.09
C LEU A 112 1.12 2.86 -6.17
N GLU A 113 2.38 2.70 -5.83
CA GLU A 113 3.50 2.57 -6.76
C GLU A 113 4.00 1.12 -6.72
N GLY A 114 4.08 0.45 -7.85
CA GLY A 114 4.55 -0.94 -7.86
C GLY A 114 4.64 -1.56 -9.24
N ASP A 115 4.99 -2.84 -9.26
CA ASP A 115 5.09 -3.63 -10.49
C ASP A 115 3.70 -3.80 -11.13
N PRO A 116 3.46 -3.24 -12.33
CA PRO A 116 2.19 -3.37 -13.01
C PRO A 116 1.86 -4.83 -13.36
N ALA A 117 2.85 -5.69 -13.60
CA ALA A 117 2.60 -7.10 -13.88
C ALA A 117 2.04 -7.85 -12.67
N TYR A 118 2.40 -7.42 -11.46
CA TYR A 118 1.86 -7.99 -10.23
C TYR A 118 0.46 -7.44 -9.90
N TYR A 119 0.33 -6.12 -9.85
CA TYR A 119 -0.90 -5.48 -9.37
C TYR A 119 -2.05 -5.49 -10.37
N SER A 120 -1.79 -5.55 -11.67
CA SER A 120 -2.86 -5.71 -12.68
C SER A 120 -3.68 -6.98 -12.47
N ARG A 121 -3.05 -8.06 -12.04
CA ARG A 121 -3.73 -9.33 -11.69
C ARG A 121 -4.62 -9.23 -10.45
N LEU A 122 -4.44 -8.20 -9.64
CA LEU A 122 -5.26 -7.89 -8.47
C LEU A 122 -6.36 -6.86 -8.76
N GLY A 123 -6.46 -6.39 -10.02
CA GLY A 123 -7.49 -5.45 -10.45
C GLY A 123 -7.06 -3.97 -10.42
N PHE A 124 -5.79 -3.69 -10.17
CA PHE A 124 -5.28 -2.33 -10.28
C PHE A 124 -5.08 -1.94 -11.75
N THR A 125 -5.30 -0.67 -12.04
CA THR A 125 -5.18 -0.06 -13.38
C THR A 125 -4.20 1.10 -13.30
N PRO A 126 -3.41 1.39 -14.37
CA PRO A 126 -2.59 2.60 -14.41
C PRO A 126 -3.43 3.86 -14.17
N GLY A 127 -3.02 4.70 -13.23
CA GLY A 127 -3.79 5.86 -12.81
C GLY A 127 -4.06 6.87 -13.93
N ALA A 128 -3.10 7.03 -14.85
CA ALA A 128 -3.23 7.93 -16.00
C ALA A 128 -4.41 7.56 -16.92
N GLU A 129 -4.75 6.29 -17.05
CA GLU A 129 -5.88 5.82 -17.87
C GLU A 129 -7.24 6.26 -17.30
N LEU A 130 -7.30 6.58 -16.02
CA LEU A 130 -8.51 6.97 -15.30
C LEU A 130 -8.50 8.46 -14.88
N ALA A 131 -7.68 9.29 -15.54
CA ALA A 131 -7.52 10.71 -15.27
C ALA A 131 -7.00 11.04 -13.85
N PHE A 132 -6.19 10.15 -13.28
CA PHE A 132 -5.45 10.44 -12.05
C PHE A 132 -4.02 10.89 -12.39
N ARG A 133 -3.56 11.89 -11.67
CA ARG A 133 -2.19 12.38 -11.74
C ARG A 133 -1.40 11.92 -10.53
N LYS A 134 -0.20 11.39 -10.80
CA LYS A 134 0.73 10.94 -9.77
C LYS A 134 1.28 12.11 -8.94
N PRO A 135 1.66 11.88 -7.69
CA PRO A 135 2.13 12.95 -6.79
C PRO A 135 3.53 13.46 -7.14
N SER A 136 4.28 12.75 -7.98
CA SER A 136 5.66 13.07 -8.35
C SER A 136 6.01 12.59 -9.75
N LEU A 137 6.79 13.38 -10.47
CA LEU A 137 7.38 12.96 -11.76
C LEU A 137 8.42 11.84 -11.61
N ARG A 138 8.90 11.58 -10.39
CA ARG A 138 9.80 10.45 -10.10
C ARG A 138 9.14 9.08 -10.22
N ILE A 139 7.79 9.02 -10.18
CA ILE A 139 7.04 7.79 -10.33
C ILE A 139 6.83 7.50 -11.81
N PRO A 140 7.28 6.36 -12.35
CA PRO A 140 6.96 5.97 -13.71
C PRO A 140 5.44 5.80 -13.91
N ASP A 141 4.89 6.23 -15.04
CA ASP A 141 3.44 6.15 -15.30
C ASP A 141 2.88 4.75 -15.13
N PRO A 142 3.52 3.66 -15.64
CA PRO A 142 3.00 2.30 -15.44
C PRO A 142 3.00 1.84 -13.98
N ALA A 143 3.88 2.40 -13.14
CA ALA A 143 4.00 2.03 -11.74
C ALA A 143 2.94 2.69 -10.86
N PHE A 144 2.41 3.84 -11.29
CA PHE A 144 1.34 4.54 -10.58
C PHE A 144 -0.01 3.92 -10.91
N GLN A 145 -0.61 3.23 -9.95
CA GLN A 145 -1.79 2.40 -10.17
C GLN A 145 -2.87 2.70 -9.14
N VAL A 146 -4.11 2.41 -9.50
CA VAL A 146 -5.29 2.67 -8.68
C VAL A 146 -6.28 1.50 -8.74
N TYR A 147 -6.93 1.24 -7.61
CA TYR A 147 -8.07 0.33 -7.48
C TYR A 147 -9.31 1.12 -7.10
N ARG A 148 -10.40 0.95 -7.85
CA ARG A 148 -11.70 1.58 -7.59
C ARG A 148 -12.53 0.68 -6.70
N LEU A 149 -12.88 1.17 -5.51
CA LEU A 149 -13.78 0.50 -4.57
C LEU A 149 -15.24 0.91 -4.84
N PRO A 150 -16.25 0.23 -4.25
CA PRO A 150 -17.68 0.50 -4.54
C PRO A 150 -18.11 1.96 -4.29
N ALA A 151 -17.49 2.67 -3.36
CA ALA A 151 -17.81 4.07 -3.08
C ALA A 151 -17.23 5.07 -4.10
N TYR A 152 -16.45 4.60 -5.07
CA TYR A 152 -15.91 5.45 -6.13
C TYR A 152 -17.02 6.02 -7.01
N GLU A 153 -16.90 7.30 -7.35
CA GLU A 153 -17.76 7.99 -8.31
C GLU A 153 -16.91 8.61 -9.44
N PRO A 154 -17.40 8.64 -10.71
CA PRO A 154 -16.60 9.07 -11.86
C PRO A 154 -16.05 10.49 -11.80
N TRP A 155 -16.62 11.40 -10.98
CA TRP A 155 -16.10 12.76 -10.79
C TRP A 155 -14.82 12.78 -9.93
N MET A 156 -14.53 11.71 -9.21
CA MET A 156 -13.33 11.56 -8.38
C MET A 156 -12.11 11.32 -9.26
N THR A 157 -11.61 12.37 -9.86
CA THR A 157 -10.39 12.43 -10.66
C THR A 157 -9.47 13.51 -10.11
N GLY A 158 -8.24 13.59 -10.55
CA GLY A 158 -7.32 14.66 -10.16
C GLY A 158 -5.96 14.15 -9.68
N THR A 159 -5.32 14.91 -8.81
CA THR A 159 -3.94 14.67 -8.38
C THR A 159 -3.89 14.01 -7.01
N LEU A 160 -3.18 12.89 -6.91
CA LEU A 160 -2.90 12.24 -5.62
C LEU A 160 -1.90 13.10 -4.83
N VAL A 161 -2.24 13.35 -3.57
CA VAL A 161 -1.39 14.05 -2.60
C VAL A 161 -0.93 13.06 -1.55
N TYR A 162 0.35 12.72 -1.57
CA TYR A 162 0.95 11.80 -0.60
C TYR A 162 1.04 12.41 0.79
N PRO A 163 0.89 11.61 1.85
CA PRO A 163 1.26 12.00 3.20
C PRO A 163 2.72 12.45 3.26
N HIS A 164 2.99 13.48 4.07
CA HIS A 164 4.34 14.05 4.21
C HIS A 164 5.39 13.00 4.62
N THR A 165 4.99 11.98 5.37
CA THR A 165 5.84 10.88 5.83
C THR A 165 6.57 10.16 4.69
N PHE A 166 5.92 9.96 3.54
CA PHE A 166 6.58 9.34 2.36
C PHE A 166 7.77 10.17 1.85
N TRP A 167 7.64 11.50 1.89
CA TRP A 167 8.68 12.43 1.49
C TRP A 167 9.82 12.47 2.49
N GLN A 168 9.51 12.49 3.79
CA GLN A 168 10.51 12.48 4.87
C GLN A 168 11.42 11.25 4.81
N HIS A 169 10.88 10.11 4.41
CA HIS A 169 11.61 8.84 4.30
C HIS A 169 12.15 8.56 2.89
N ASP A 170 12.03 9.53 1.98
CA ASP A 170 12.48 9.40 0.57
C ASP A 170 11.92 8.14 -0.12
N CYS A 171 10.66 7.82 0.17
CA CYS A 171 9.95 6.66 -0.37
C CYS A 171 8.95 7.07 -1.46
N VAL A 172 9.30 8.04 -2.31
CA VAL A 172 8.50 8.49 -3.45
C VAL A 172 9.30 8.27 -4.73
N GLY A 173 8.73 7.51 -5.65
CA GLY A 173 9.41 7.03 -6.86
C GLY A 173 10.12 5.71 -6.62
N LEU A 174 9.97 4.78 -7.55
CA LEU A 174 10.70 3.50 -7.53
C LEU A 174 12.19 3.75 -7.78
N ARG A 175 13.06 3.24 -6.92
CA ARG A 175 14.52 3.33 -7.05
C ARG A 175 15.16 1.96 -7.02
#